data_2077c1a8235d5113829abf728ac91a47
#
_entry.id   2077c1a8235d5113829abf728ac91a47
#
_cell.length_a   1.000
_cell.length_b   1.000
_cell.length_c   1.000
_cell.angle_alpha   90.00
_cell.angle_beta   90.00
_cell.angle_gamma   90.00
#
_symmetry.space_group_name_H-M   'P 1'
#
loop_
_entity.id
_entity.type
_entity.pdbx_description
1 polymer ?
#
loop_
_entity_poly.entity_id
_entity_poly.type
_entity_poly.pdbx_seq_one_letter_code
_entity_poly.pdbx_strand_id
1 'polypeptide(L)'
;MESSNGQPKITVYTTDPCARCIRAKELLARRALAFEEVNLAKDPVGRRNLAAFTGRMTFPQIVIGGEPLGGWQELQEADEDGRLQRLAA
;
A
#
# COMPACT_ATOMS: atom_id res chain seq x y z
N MET A 1 -21.91 0.44 1.98
CA MET A 1 -21.55 0.63 1.55
C MET A 1 -20.73 0.87 1.06
N GLU A 2 -20.30 1.05 0.78
CA GLU A 2 -19.66 1.19 0.39
C GLU A 2 -18.81 1.81 -0.19
N SER A 3 -17.86 1.20 -0.43
CA SER A 3 -16.93 2.12 -1.00
C SER A 3 -17.63 3.07 -1.93
N SER A 4 -17.61 4.28 -1.60
CA SER A 4 -18.51 5.25 -2.18
C SER A 4 -18.22 5.54 -3.64
N ASN A 5 -17.01 5.33 -4.15
CA ASN A 5 -16.65 5.75 -5.51
C ASN A 5 -16.07 4.59 -6.33
N GLY A 6 -16.31 3.37 -5.91
CA GLY A 6 -15.86 2.22 -6.66
C GLY A 6 -14.37 1.95 -6.57
N GLN A 7 -13.66 2.70 -5.74
CA GLN A 7 -12.24 2.49 -5.56
C GLN A 7 -11.99 1.14 -4.88
N PRO A 8 -11.05 0.32 -5.38
CA PRO A 8 -10.70 -0.90 -4.66
C PRO A 8 -10.04 -0.57 -3.33
N LYS A 9 -10.13 -1.50 -2.39
CA LYS A 9 -9.51 -1.30 -1.09
C LYS A 9 -8.00 -1.29 -1.23
N ILE A 10 -7.36 -0.28 -0.66
CA ILE A 10 -5.90 -0.17 -0.64
C ILE A 10 -5.45 -0.28 0.80
N THR A 11 -4.52 -1.18 1.06
CA THR A 11 -3.90 -1.33 2.36
C THR A 11 -2.40 -1.11 2.22
N VAL A 12 -1.85 -0.26 3.08
CA VAL A 12 -0.41 0.02 3.11
C VAL A 12 0.14 -0.54 4.41
N TYR A 13 0.99 -1.54 4.31
CA TYR A 13 1.65 -2.13 5.47
C TYR A 13 2.97 -1.40 5.70
N THR A 14 3.14 -0.90 6.92
CA THR A 14 4.26 -0.02 7.26
C THR A 14 5.02 -0.53 8.48
N THR A 15 6.15 0.08 8.72
CA THR A 15 6.93 -0.14 9.93
C THR A 15 7.55 1.19 10.37
N ASP A 16 8.25 1.20 11.49
CA ASP A 16 8.89 2.40 12.04
C ASP A 16 10.34 2.08 12.40
N PRO A 17 11.26 2.96 12.02
CA PRO A 17 11.11 4.10 11.12
C PRO A 17 11.09 3.64 9.66
N CYS A 18 10.43 4.40 8.78
CA CYS A 18 10.37 4.00 7.38
C CYS A 18 10.06 5.22 6.51
N ALA A 19 11.11 5.81 5.92
CA ALA A 19 10.96 6.98 5.06
C ALA A 19 10.13 6.63 3.81
N ARG A 20 10.32 5.45 3.25
CA ARG A 20 9.57 5.04 2.05
C ARG A 20 8.09 4.83 2.36
N CYS A 21 7.78 4.39 3.58
CA CYS A 21 6.38 4.27 3.99
C CYS A 21 5.69 5.63 4.01
N ILE A 22 6.40 6.63 4.52
CA ILE A 22 5.87 8.00 4.54
C ILE A 22 5.63 8.49 3.11
N ARG A 23 6.59 8.26 2.22
CA ARG A 23 6.44 8.67 0.82
C ARG A 23 5.30 7.97 0.13
N ALA A 24 5.10 6.69 0.41
CA ALA A 24 4.01 5.93 -0.19
C ALA A 24 2.66 6.51 0.23
N LYS A 25 2.50 6.81 1.51
CA LYS A 25 1.26 7.39 2.00
C LYS A 25 1.01 8.77 1.39
N GLU A 26 2.06 9.58 1.27
CA GLU A 26 1.93 10.90 0.67
C GLU A 26 1.54 10.81 -0.79
N LEU A 27 2.11 9.85 -1.52
CA LEU A 27 1.78 9.69 -2.93
C LEU A 27 0.30 9.31 -3.11
N LEU A 28 -0.16 8.34 -2.33
CA LEU A 28 -1.56 7.94 -2.41
C LEU A 28 -2.50 9.10 -2.08
N ALA A 29 -2.16 9.88 -1.07
CA ALA A 29 -2.95 11.05 -0.71
C ALA A 29 -2.99 12.09 -1.83
N ARG A 30 -1.85 12.33 -2.48
CA ARG A 30 -1.80 13.27 -3.60
C ARG A 30 -2.66 12.82 -4.77
N ARG A 31 -2.84 11.51 -4.93
CA ARG A 31 -3.67 10.97 -6.01
C ARG A 31 -5.12 10.83 -5.58
N ALA A 32 -5.49 11.38 -4.42
CA ALA A 32 -6.85 11.32 -3.88
C ALA A 32 -7.35 9.88 -3.69
N LEU A 33 -6.44 8.98 -3.34
CA LEU A 33 -6.78 7.59 -3.11
C LEU A 33 -6.88 7.34 -1.61
N ALA A 34 -8.01 6.81 -1.17
CA ALA A 34 -8.19 6.40 0.21
C ALA A 34 -7.45 5.10 0.47
N PHE A 35 -6.86 4.98 1.65
CA PHE A 35 -6.13 3.76 2.00
C PHE A 35 -6.21 3.54 3.50
N GLU A 36 -5.97 2.30 3.88
CA GLU A 36 -5.85 1.90 5.28
C GLU A 36 -4.38 1.62 5.56
N GLU A 37 -3.88 2.12 6.68
CA GLU A 37 -2.51 1.82 7.10
C GLU A 37 -2.52 0.78 8.19
N VAL A 38 -1.67 -0.24 8.06
CA VAL A 38 -1.44 -1.24 9.09
C VAL A 38 0.04 -1.22 9.45
N ASN A 39 0.35 -0.69 10.63
CA ASN A 39 1.74 -0.58 11.07
C ASN A 39 2.12 -1.85 11.83
N LEU A 40 3.15 -2.54 11.35
CA LEU A 40 3.57 -3.82 11.90
C LEU A 40 4.87 -3.73 12.69
N ALA A 41 5.27 -2.51 13.10
CA ALA A 41 6.54 -2.32 13.81
C ALA A 41 6.61 -3.17 15.08
N LYS A 42 5.48 -3.37 15.76
CA LYS A 42 5.42 -4.12 17.02
C LYS A 42 4.63 -5.41 16.87
N ASP A 43 4.52 -5.91 15.65
CA ASP A 43 3.70 -7.09 15.36
C ASP A 43 4.50 -8.12 14.56
N PRO A 44 5.33 -8.93 15.25
CA PRO A 44 6.16 -9.91 14.53
C PRO A 44 5.36 -10.99 13.83
N VAL A 45 4.20 -11.36 14.38
CA VAL A 45 3.34 -12.35 13.70
C VAL A 45 2.77 -11.75 12.42
N GLY A 46 2.30 -10.50 12.48
CA GLY A 46 1.80 -9.81 11.30
C GLY A 46 2.87 -9.69 10.23
N ARG A 47 4.11 -9.39 10.63
CA ARG A 47 5.21 -9.29 9.66
C ARG A 47 5.46 -10.63 8.97
N ARG A 48 5.44 -11.73 9.72
CA ARG A 48 5.64 -13.06 9.13
C ARG A 48 4.51 -13.41 8.17
N ASN A 49 3.28 -13.11 8.56
CA ASN A 49 2.14 -13.38 7.70
C ASN A 49 2.19 -12.58 6.42
N LEU A 50 2.58 -11.31 6.52
CA LEU A 50 2.71 -10.45 5.35
C LEU A 50 3.82 -10.98 4.42
N ALA A 51 4.95 -11.38 4.98
CA ALA A 51 6.04 -11.92 4.18
C ALA A 51 5.61 -13.20 3.44
N ALA A 52 4.83 -14.05 4.10
CA ALA A 52 4.33 -15.26 3.46
C ALA A 52 3.37 -14.91 2.31
N PHE A 53 2.56 -13.87 2.49
CA PHE A 53 1.60 -13.45 1.49
C PHE A 53 2.26 -12.79 0.29
N THR A 54 3.22 -11.90 0.55
CA THR A 54 3.84 -11.10 -0.52
C THR A 54 5.12 -11.70 -1.07
N GLY A 55 5.75 -12.61 -0.32
CA GLY A 55 7.06 -13.12 -0.66
C GLY A 55 8.21 -12.15 -0.36
N ARG A 56 7.94 -11.08 0.37
CA ARG A 56 8.91 -10.03 0.63
C ARG A 56 8.96 -9.67 2.10
N MET A 57 10.15 -9.25 2.56
CA MET A 57 10.36 -8.85 3.95
C MET A 57 10.67 -7.36 4.06
N THR A 58 10.24 -6.56 3.08
CA THR A 58 10.53 -5.12 3.05
C THR A 58 9.26 -4.31 3.22
N PHE A 59 9.42 -3.03 3.59
CA PHE A 59 8.33 -2.09 3.77
C PHE A 59 8.60 -0.83 2.96
N PRO A 60 7.55 -0.17 2.49
CA PRO A 60 6.13 -0.53 2.63
C PRO A 60 5.77 -1.71 1.74
N GLN A 61 4.63 -2.33 2.04
CA GLN A 61 4.00 -3.28 1.12
C GLN A 61 2.58 -2.80 0.87
N ILE A 62 2.20 -2.68 -0.39
CA ILE A 62 0.91 -2.16 -0.80
C ILE A 62 0.07 -3.29 -1.39
N VAL A 63 -1.16 -3.42 -0.91
CA VAL A 63 -2.10 -4.43 -1.39
C VAL A 63 -3.33 -3.69 -1.92
N ILE A 64 -3.71 -3.98 -3.14
CA ILE A 64 -4.83 -3.31 -3.81
C ILE A 64 -5.84 -4.36 -4.24
N GLY A 65 -7.07 -4.27 -3.72
CA GLY A 65 -8.12 -5.21 -4.06
C GLY A 65 -7.76 -6.65 -3.70
N GLY A 66 -6.97 -6.84 -2.65
CA GLY A 66 -6.54 -8.16 -2.22
C GLY A 66 -5.29 -8.69 -2.92
N GLU A 67 -4.70 -7.92 -3.84
CA GLU A 67 -3.55 -8.35 -4.62
C GLU A 67 -2.30 -7.55 -4.22
N PRO A 68 -1.18 -8.21 -3.92
CA PRO A 68 0.03 -7.47 -3.59
C PRO A 68 0.53 -6.69 -4.82
N LEU A 69 0.66 -5.38 -4.67
CA LEU A 69 1.30 -4.56 -5.70
C LEU A 69 2.82 -4.62 -5.57
N GLY A 70 3.31 -4.53 -4.35
CA GLY A 70 4.73 -4.50 -4.06
C GLY A 70 5.06 -3.37 -3.11
N GLY A 71 6.28 -2.86 -3.22
CA GLY A 71 6.79 -1.82 -2.34
C GLY A 71 6.77 -0.44 -2.97
N TRP A 72 7.67 0.41 -2.46
CA TRP A 72 7.73 1.81 -2.93
C TRP A 72 8.00 1.91 -4.42
N GLN A 73 8.94 1.09 -4.93
CA GLN A 73 9.29 1.16 -6.34
C GLN A 73 8.10 0.78 -7.23
N GLU A 74 7.41 -0.29 -6.88
CA GLU A 74 6.24 -0.71 -7.65
C GLU A 74 5.13 0.33 -7.60
N LEU A 75 4.98 1.01 -6.46
CA LEU A 75 4.00 2.07 -6.34
C LEU A 75 4.34 3.25 -7.25
N GLN A 76 5.64 3.63 -7.30
CA GLN A 76 6.08 4.68 -8.20
C GLN A 76 5.82 4.31 -9.67
N GLU A 77 6.08 3.07 -10.03
CA GLU A 77 5.83 2.61 -11.39
C GLU A 77 4.35 2.66 -11.74
N ALA A 78 3.50 2.27 -10.80
CA ALA A 78 2.05 2.34 -11.01
C ALA A 78 1.58 3.78 -11.15
N ASP A 79 2.24 4.71 -10.47
CA ASP A 79 1.92 6.13 -10.62
C ASP A 79 2.35 6.65 -11.99
N GLU A 80 3.56 6.27 -12.42
CA GLU A 80 4.11 6.76 -13.67
C GLU A 80 3.35 6.24 -14.88
N ASP A 81 2.83 5.01 -14.81
CA ASP A 81 2.13 4.43 -15.96
C ASP A 81 0.61 4.68 -15.93
N GLY A 82 0.13 5.45 -14.96
CA GLY A 82 -1.28 5.86 -14.91
C GLY A 82 -2.19 4.91 -14.18
N ARG A 83 -1.69 3.78 -13.65
CA ARG A 83 -2.56 2.83 -12.95
C ARG A 83 -3.17 3.42 -11.69
N LEU A 84 -2.40 4.22 -10.93
CA LEU A 84 -2.94 4.82 -9.72
C LEU A 84 -4.07 5.78 -10.04
N GLN A 85 -3.90 6.59 -11.07
CA GLN A 85 -4.90 7.56 -11.45
C GLN A 85 -6.21 6.90 -11.85
N ARG A 86 -6.13 5.73 -12.46
CA ARG A 86 -7.34 5.00 -12.86
C ARG A 86 -8.11 4.45 -11.66
N LEU A 87 -7.43 4.23 -10.53
CA LEU A 87 -8.11 3.72 -9.32
C LEU A 87 -9.00 4.77 -8.67
N ALA A 88 -8.73 6.04 -8.92
CA ALA A 88 -9.45 7.14 -8.30
C ALA A 88 -10.73 7.50 -9.04
N ALA A 89 -11.23 6.64 -9.86
CA ALA A 89 -12.39 6.90 -10.72
C ALA A 89 -13.65 7.33 -9.97
#